data_d8eb2c1141f41398f7b365277f00e971
#
_entry.id   d8eb2c1141f41398f7b365277f00e971
#
_cell.length_a   1.000
_cell.length_b   1.000
_cell.length_c   1.000
_cell.angle_alpha   90.00
_cell.angle_beta   90.00
_cell.angle_gamma   90.00
#
_symmetry.space_group_name_H-M   'P 1'
#
loop_
_entity.id
_entity.type
_entity.pdbx_description
1 polymer ?
#
loop_
_entity_poly.entity_id
_entity_poly.type
_entity_poly.pdbx_seq_one_letter_code
_entity_poly.pdbx_strand_id
1 'polypeptide(L)'
;MIKVYHKCGGCGKKQPFVNSGRFRVNANGNRVDVWLIYRCDKCKHSWKLTIYERAKPTKIPPEKYELFLDNDEELAAEYGNDIEFLKRNNAELKNGM
;
A
#
# COMPACT_ATOMS: atom_id res chain seq x y z
N MET A 1 8.42 -12.07 -6.34
CA MET A 1 7.60 -11.26 -5.42
C MET A 1 8.41 -10.08 -4.92
N ILE A 2 7.84 -8.88 -4.94
CA ILE A 2 8.50 -7.68 -4.45
C ILE A 2 8.35 -7.62 -2.93
N LYS A 3 9.47 -7.41 -2.24
CA LYS A 3 9.47 -7.23 -0.80
C LYS A 3 9.88 -5.80 -0.46
N VAL A 4 9.15 -5.18 0.45
CA VAL A 4 9.43 -3.84 0.94
C VAL A 4 9.96 -3.98 2.36
N TYR A 5 11.15 -3.44 2.60
CA TYR A 5 11.77 -3.54 3.93
C TYR A 5 11.37 -2.35 4.78
N HIS A 6 10.87 -2.65 5.97
CA HIS A 6 10.37 -1.64 6.88
C HIS A 6 10.53 -2.15 8.32
N LYS A 7 10.62 -1.24 9.28
CA LYS A 7 10.69 -1.63 10.69
C LYS A 7 9.36 -2.23 11.12
N CYS A 8 9.41 -3.47 11.57
CA CYS A 8 8.22 -4.17 12.06
C CYS A 8 7.99 -3.86 13.53
N GLY A 9 6.80 -3.34 13.86
CA GLY A 9 6.42 -3.07 15.24
C GLY A 9 6.34 -4.33 16.10
N GLY A 10 6.01 -5.47 15.49
CA GLY A 10 5.94 -6.75 16.20
C GLY A 10 7.29 -7.38 16.44
N CYS A 11 8.19 -7.30 15.45
CA CYS A 11 9.55 -7.87 15.56
C CYS A 11 10.55 -6.94 16.22
N GLY A 12 10.29 -5.63 16.22
CA GLY A 12 11.19 -4.63 16.76
C GLY A 12 12.38 -4.30 15.87
N LYS A 13 12.45 -4.84 14.66
CA LYS A 13 13.55 -4.61 13.73
C LYS A 13 13.05 -4.58 12.29
N LYS A 14 13.94 -4.18 11.36
CA LYS A 14 13.62 -4.14 9.94
C LYS A 14 13.36 -5.55 9.41
N GLN A 15 12.24 -5.74 8.74
CA GLN A 15 11.83 -7.02 8.19
C GLN A 15 11.28 -6.84 6.77
N PRO A 16 11.29 -7.89 5.96
CA PRO A 16 10.62 -7.86 4.66
C PRO A 16 9.11 -7.91 4.83
N PHE A 17 8.42 -6.99 4.16
CA PHE A 17 6.96 -6.94 4.12
C PHE A 17 6.48 -7.30 2.72
N VAL A 18 5.37 -8.01 2.65
CA VAL A 18 4.74 -8.39 1.39
C VAL A 18 3.33 -7.79 1.32
N ASN A 19 2.89 -7.47 0.10
CA ASN A 19 1.55 -6.96 -0.12
C ASN A 19 0.51 -8.04 0.23
N SER A 20 -0.44 -7.68 1.09
CA SER A 20 -1.51 -8.60 1.50
C SER A 20 -2.60 -8.75 0.43
N GLY A 21 -2.58 -7.93 -0.61
CA GLY A 21 -3.66 -7.87 -1.60
C GLY A 21 -4.86 -7.04 -1.12
N ARG A 22 -4.73 -6.37 0.01
CA ARG A 22 -5.80 -5.55 0.58
C ARG A 22 -5.38 -4.09 0.69
N PHE A 23 -6.37 -3.22 0.72
CA PHE A 23 -6.13 -1.80 0.95
C PHE A 23 -7.32 -1.20 1.72
N ARG A 24 -7.11 0.02 2.21
CA ARG A 24 -8.13 0.78 2.92
C ARG A 24 -8.32 2.12 2.26
N VAL A 25 -9.57 2.58 2.25
CA VAL A 25 -9.93 3.90 1.75
C VAL A 25 -10.67 4.63 2.85
N ASN A 26 -10.26 5.85 3.11
CA ASN A 26 -10.94 6.72 4.05
C ASN A 26 -11.35 8.00 3.31
N ALA A 27 -12.62 8.11 2.97
CA ALA A 27 -13.17 9.29 2.33
C ALA A 27 -13.81 10.16 3.39
N ASN A 28 -13.16 11.27 3.72
CA ASN A 28 -13.62 12.18 4.76
C ASN A 28 -13.76 13.59 4.19
N GLY A 29 -15.00 14.04 4.03
CA GLY A 29 -15.28 15.33 3.44
C GLY A 29 -14.80 15.41 1.99
N ASN A 30 -13.95 16.39 1.70
CA ASN A 30 -13.40 16.61 0.35
C ASN A 30 -12.05 15.91 0.14
N ARG A 31 -11.63 15.05 1.06
CA ARG A 31 -10.32 14.44 1.02
C ARG A 31 -10.43 12.93 1.08
N VAL A 32 -9.51 12.26 0.41
CA VAL A 32 -9.46 10.80 0.34
C VAL A 32 -8.07 10.34 0.73
N ASP A 33 -8.02 9.40 1.65
CA ASP A 33 -6.79 8.69 2.01
C ASP A 33 -6.92 7.26 1.51
N VAL A 34 -5.87 6.77 0.87
CA VAL A 34 -5.80 5.36 0.42
C VAL A 34 -4.46 4.80 0.83
N TRP A 35 -4.47 3.63 1.42
CA TRP A 35 -3.23 2.95 1.78
C TRP A 35 -3.34 1.45 1.53
N LEU A 36 -2.22 0.87 1.08
CA LEU A 36 -2.08 -0.56 0.91
C LEU A 36 -1.73 -1.18 2.25
N ILE A 37 -2.19 -2.40 2.47
CA ILE A 37 -1.86 -3.14 3.69
C ILE A 37 -0.81 -4.18 3.34
N TYR A 38 0.38 -4.01 3.95
CA TYR A 38 1.48 -4.94 3.86
C TYR A 38 1.58 -5.76 5.14
N ARG A 39 2.13 -6.95 5.05
CA ARG A 39 2.35 -7.81 6.21
C ARG A 39 3.80 -8.19 6.34
N CYS A 40 4.29 -8.18 7.57
CA CYS A 40 5.62 -8.71 7.88
C CYS A 40 5.65 -10.19 7.50
N ASP A 41 6.67 -10.58 6.72
CA ASP A 41 6.83 -11.96 6.27
C ASP A 41 7.16 -12.92 7.43
N LYS A 42 7.62 -12.38 8.56
CA LYS A 42 8.03 -13.17 9.73
C LYS A 42 6.92 -13.34 10.76
N CYS A 43 6.31 -12.23 11.19
CA CYS A 43 5.35 -12.26 12.30
C CYS A 43 3.92 -11.91 11.88
N LYS A 44 3.69 -11.60 10.61
CA LYS A 44 2.37 -11.24 10.06
C LYS A 44 1.81 -9.91 10.57
N HIS A 45 2.63 -9.10 11.25
CA HIS A 45 2.22 -7.76 11.67
C HIS A 45 1.93 -6.88 10.45
N SER A 46 0.87 -6.08 10.50
CA SER A 46 0.45 -5.24 9.38
C SER A 46 1.15 -3.89 9.40
N TRP A 47 1.41 -3.37 8.20
CA TRP A 47 1.91 -2.02 7.99
C TRP A 47 1.15 -1.38 6.83
N LYS A 48 0.79 -0.12 6.99
CA LYS A 48 0.02 0.63 5.99
C LYS A 48 0.97 1.49 5.15
N LEU A 49 1.02 1.24 3.85
CA LEU A 49 1.77 2.05 2.90
C LEU A 49 0.79 3.01 2.21
N THR A 50 0.86 4.29 2.57
CA THR A 50 -0.05 5.31 2.04
C THR A 50 0.26 5.61 0.58
N ILE A 51 -0.75 5.54 -0.28
CA ILE A 51 -0.63 5.87 -1.71
C ILE A 51 -1.26 7.21 -2.06
N TYR A 52 -2.34 7.57 -1.37
CA TYR A 52 -2.93 8.91 -1.46
C TYR A 52 -3.14 9.41 -0.04
N GLU A 53 -2.59 10.56 0.26
CA GLU A 53 -2.75 11.19 1.56
C GLU A 53 -3.49 12.51 1.39
N ARG A 54 -4.68 12.61 1.97
CA ARG A 54 -5.53 13.80 1.91
C ARG A 54 -5.70 14.33 0.50
N ALA A 55 -5.81 13.43 -0.47
CA ALA A 55 -5.94 13.81 -1.87
C ALA A 55 -7.37 14.26 -2.17
N LYS A 56 -7.49 15.23 -3.10
CA LYS A 56 -8.81 15.57 -3.62
C LYS A 56 -9.28 14.42 -4.52
N PRO A 57 -10.58 14.06 -4.49
CA PRO A 57 -11.08 12.98 -5.35
C PRO A 57 -10.75 13.19 -6.82
N THR A 58 -10.65 14.45 -7.26
CA THR A 58 -10.29 14.78 -8.64
C THR A 58 -8.86 14.40 -9.01
N LYS A 59 -8.00 14.13 -8.04
CA LYS A 59 -6.62 13.70 -8.27
C LYS A 59 -6.50 12.19 -8.52
N ILE A 60 -7.58 11.45 -8.27
CA ILE A 60 -7.62 10.01 -8.49
C ILE A 60 -8.41 9.76 -9.77
N PRO A 61 -7.89 8.98 -10.72
CA PRO A 61 -8.64 8.63 -11.91
C PRO A 61 -10.01 8.04 -11.54
N PRO A 62 -11.13 8.49 -12.16
CA PRO A 62 -12.46 8.05 -11.77
C PRO A 62 -12.63 6.54 -11.75
N GLU A 63 -12.08 5.85 -12.75
CA GLU A 63 -12.16 4.39 -12.81
C GLU A 63 -11.44 3.71 -11.66
N LYS A 64 -10.33 4.28 -11.21
CA LYS A 64 -9.58 3.73 -10.06
C LYS A 64 -10.25 4.09 -8.74
N TYR A 65 -10.86 5.26 -8.65
CA TYR A 65 -11.56 5.68 -7.45
C TYR A 65 -12.67 4.69 -7.08
N GLU A 66 -13.46 4.26 -8.05
CA GLU A 66 -14.52 3.29 -7.83
C GLU A 66 -13.95 1.93 -7.39
N LEU A 67 -12.86 1.50 -8.02
CA LEU A 67 -12.20 0.25 -7.65
C LEU A 67 -11.66 0.28 -6.22
N PHE A 68 -11.15 1.44 -5.77
CA PHE A 68 -10.74 1.62 -4.38
C PHE A 68 -11.94 1.48 -3.43
N LEU A 69 -13.07 2.09 -3.77
CA LEU A 69 -14.28 1.98 -2.94
C LEU A 69 -14.80 0.55 -2.88
N ASP A 70 -14.68 -0.20 -3.99
CA ASP A 70 -15.11 -1.58 -4.08
C ASP A 70 -14.10 -2.57 -3.48
N ASN A 71 -12.96 -2.06 -3.00
CA ASN A 71 -11.91 -2.87 -2.38
C ASN A 71 -11.35 -3.93 -3.33
N ASP A 72 -11.05 -3.54 -4.55
CA ASP A 72 -10.61 -4.43 -5.62
C ASP A 72 -9.19 -4.96 -5.37
N GLU A 73 -9.05 -6.28 -5.26
CA GLU A 73 -7.78 -6.94 -4.96
C GLU A 73 -6.77 -6.85 -6.12
N GLU A 74 -7.25 -6.83 -7.37
CA GLU A 74 -6.36 -6.70 -8.53
C GLU A 74 -5.70 -5.33 -8.55
N LEU A 75 -6.45 -4.29 -8.20
CA LEU A 75 -5.90 -2.95 -8.09
C LEU A 75 -4.84 -2.86 -7.00
N ALA A 76 -5.08 -3.49 -5.86
CA ALA A 76 -4.11 -3.52 -4.77
C ALA A 76 -2.83 -4.25 -5.19
N ALA A 77 -2.97 -5.35 -5.93
CA ALA A 77 -1.81 -6.09 -6.45
C ALA A 77 -1.03 -5.26 -7.47
N GLU A 78 -1.73 -4.52 -8.34
CA GLU A 78 -1.10 -3.64 -9.32
C GLU A 78 -0.18 -2.63 -8.65
N TYR A 79 -0.67 -1.92 -7.63
CA TYR A 79 0.14 -0.96 -6.90
C TYR A 79 1.27 -1.63 -6.12
N GLY A 80 1.00 -2.79 -5.55
CA GLY A 80 1.99 -3.53 -4.77
C GLY A 80 3.14 -4.09 -5.60
N ASN A 81 2.97 -4.19 -6.93
CA ASN A 81 3.99 -4.68 -7.84
C ASN A 81 4.66 -3.58 -8.67
N ASP A 82 4.22 -2.34 -8.53
CA ASP A 82 4.77 -1.21 -9.27
C ASP A 82 5.98 -0.64 -8.53
N ILE A 83 7.17 -0.96 -9.02
CA ILE A 83 8.44 -0.51 -8.42
C ILE A 83 8.55 1.02 -8.42
N GLU A 84 8.15 1.66 -9.52
CA GLU A 84 8.22 3.13 -9.59
C GLU A 84 7.28 3.78 -8.59
N PHE A 85 6.08 3.23 -8.45
CA PHE A 85 5.12 3.70 -7.47
C PHE A 85 5.68 3.56 -6.04
N LEU A 86 6.26 2.41 -5.71
CA LEU A 86 6.82 2.16 -4.39
C LEU A 86 8.00 3.09 -4.09
N LYS A 87 8.86 3.36 -5.08
CA LYS A 87 9.96 4.32 -4.93
C LYS A 87 9.45 5.72 -4.65
N ARG A 88 8.41 6.17 -5.34
CA ARG A 88 7.81 7.50 -5.12
C ARG A 88 7.26 7.66 -3.72
N ASN A 89 6.88 6.57 -3.08
CA ASN A 89 6.37 6.58 -1.72
C ASN A 89 7.46 6.29 -0.68
N ASN A 90 8.72 6.45 -1.06
CA ASN A 90 9.88 6.32 -0.18
C ASN A 90 10.00 4.96 0.49
N ALA A 91 9.44 3.91 -0.12
CA ALA A 91 9.56 2.57 0.40
C ALA A 91 10.94 2.00 0.06
N GLU A 92 11.60 1.35 1.02
CA GLU A 92 12.83 0.63 0.76
C GLU A 92 12.48 -0.67 0.05
N LEU A 93 13.06 -0.87 -1.15
CA LEU A 93 12.74 -2.02 -1.98
C LEU A 93 13.91 -2.98 -2.08
N LYS A 94 13.57 -4.25 -2.12
CA LYS A 94 14.49 -5.29 -2.51
C LYS A 94 13.72 -6.28 -3.37
N ASN A 95 14.23 -6.55 -4.60
CA ASN A 95 13.62 -7.55 -5.43
C ASN A 95 13.77 -8.92 -4.79
N GLY A 96 12.65 -9.62 -4.65
CA GLY A 96 12.60 -10.91 -3.99
C GLY A 96 12.94 -12.06 -4.93
N MET A 97 13.98 -11.89 -5.71
CA MET A 97 14.41 -12.95 -6.63
C MET A 97 15.30 -13.94 -5.95
#